data_114e9de7e02b9adbbd9cf555b99f0115
#
_entry.id   114e9de7e02b9adbbd9cf555b99f0115
#
_cell.length_a   1.000
_cell.length_b   1.000
_cell.length_c   1.000
_cell.angle_alpha   90.00
_cell.angle_beta   90.00
_cell.angle_gamma   90.00
#
_symmetry.space_group_name_H-M   'P 1'
#
loop_
_entity.id
_entity.type
_entity.pdbx_description
1 polymer ?
#
loop_
_entity_poly.entity_id
_entity_poly.type
_entity_poly.pdbx_seq_one_letter_code
_entity_poly.pdbx_strand_id
1 'polypeptide(L)'
;KLKLSCLNEVPFIWKVVVAIDDLSCHDKHPIGKVELISQIIDPHISKKIEEYVIEGIYNIREMKHLHRLTVKDTFGNENLPPSNSRRFYPNTATIRSDIVKIKKKLLHSMIDQECLLIKCEEWKKCDPSVKVFLRPNCSGEDGGDKCSFLFVYQSQWQQHLLMRYGTEILLLDATYRTTRYSLPLFFLTVKTNFDYQIVASFVIEYETKQAITEALHIIKDWNPSFQPSFCMTDYCTEEIDSLEAVFSGCRVLICDFHREQAWHRWIVKKTNNCSEFKDPIISMLRNIAWAQNEKMADAAIVKLKCSNFWLDSKFYKFKKYITNYWLQIKEVNYRLYQVIRVI
;
A
#
# COMPACT_ATOMS: atom_id res chain seq x y z
N LYS A 1 35.83 23.14 -28.46
CA LYS A 1 36.42 21.78 -28.44
C LYS A 1 36.94 21.48 -27.04
N LEU A 2 36.50 20.41 -26.43
CA LEU A 2 37.02 19.93 -25.13
C LEU A 2 38.30 19.12 -25.39
N LYS A 3 39.41 19.51 -24.78
CA LYS A 3 40.64 18.72 -24.74
C LYS A 3 40.86 18.26 -23.30
N LEU A 4 41.01 16.96 -23.12
CA LEU A 4 41.50 16.37 -21.88
C LEU A 4 43.02 16.19 -22.01
N SER A 5 43.82 16.78 -21.13
CA SER A 5 45.23 16.51 -20.99
C SER A 5 45.54 15.94 -19.62
N CYS A 6 46.31 14.85 -19.59
CA CYS A 6 46.84 14.27 -18.37
C CYS A 6 48.20 14.88 -18.09
N LEU A 7 48.35 15.48 -16.92
CA LEU A 7 49.68 15.88 -16.43
C LEU A 7 50.24 14.69 -15.66
N ASN A 8 51.43 14.22 -16.07
CA ASN A 8 52.18 13.10 -15.43
C ASN A 8 52.74 13.52 -14.06
N GLU A 9 51.88 13.95 -13.17
CA GLU A 9 52.25 14.26 -11.78
C GLU A 9 51.59 13.26 -10.84
N VAL A 10 52.30 12.88 -9.79
CA VAL A 10 51.76 11.98 -8.76
C VAL A 10 51.26 12.83 -7.60
N PRO A 11 49.95 12.82 -7.27
CA PRO A 11 48.84 12.04 -7.90
C PRO A 11 48.44 12.59 -9.28
N PHE A 12 47.94 11.71 -10.17
CA PHE A 12 47.48 12.08 -11.51
C PHE A 12 46.36 13.14 -11.44
N ILE A 13 46.69 14.35 -11.94
CA ILE A 13 45.75 15.47 -12.00
C ILE A 13 45.23 15.59 -13.43
N TRP A 14 43.88 15.45 -13.60
CA TRP A 14 43.22 15.69 -14.87
C TRP A 14 42.82 17.16 -14.99
N LYS A 15 43.32 17.83 -16.00
CA LYS A 15 42.96 19.21 -16.31
C LYS A 15 42.05 19.24 -17.53
N VAL A 16 40.85 19.79 -17.37
CA VAL A 16 39.92 20.02 -18.48
C VAL A 16 40.15 21.43 -18.99
N VAL A 17 40.68 21.56 -20.21
CA VAL A 17 40.83 22.85 -20.87
C VAL A 17 39.68 23.03 -21.86
N VAL A 18 38.84 24.05 -21.65
CA VAL A 18 37.78 24.45 -22.54
C VAL A 18 38.33 25.61 -23.40
N ALA A 19 38.59 25.36 -24.69
CA ALA A 19 38.89 26.43 -25.63
C ALA A 19 37.57 27.07 -26.10
N ILE A 20 37.36 28.32 -25.75
CA ILE A 20 36.23 29.13 -26.23
C ILE A 20 36.75 29.92 -27.41
N ASP A 21 36.39 29.52 -28.61
CA ASP A 21 36.93 30.11 -29.84
C ASP A 21 36.36 31.49 -30.16
N ASP A 22 35.14 31.85 -29.70
CA ASP A 22 34.61 33.20 -29.82
C ASP A 22 33.36 33.39 -28.94
N LEU A 23 33.24 34.53 -28.26
CA LEU A 23 32.08 34.92 -27.49
C LEU A 23 30.87 35.28 -28.37
N SER A 24 31.09 35.53 -29.67
CA SER A 24 30.05 35.88 -30.65
C SER A 24 29.17 34.71 -31.07
N CYS A 25 29.53 33.47 -30.75
CA CYS A 25 28.72 32.28 -31.08
C CYS A 25 27.50 32.04 -30.15
N HIS A 26 27.25 32.91 -29.20
CA HIS A 26 26.24 32.72 -28.14
C HIS A 26 25.09 33.74 -28.20
N ASP A 27 24.75 34.26 -29.36
CA ASP A 27 23.75 35.33 -29.55
C ASP A 27 22.27 34.88 -29.44
N LYS A 28 21.99 33.59 -29.36
CA LYS A 28 20.62 33.05 -29.30
C LYS A 28 20.17 32.46 -27.95
N HIS A 29 20.97 32.57 -26.91
CA HIS A 29 20.60 32.11 -25.55
C HIS A 29 21.39 32.84 -24.47
N PRO A 30 20.84 33.02 -23.24
CA PRO A 30 21.53 33.69 -22.14
C PRO A 30 22.82 33.00 -21.77
N ILE A 31 23.94 33.78 -21.72
CA ILE A 31 25.29 33.26 -21.43
C ILE A 31 25.66 33.44 -19.96
N GLY A 32 24.77 33.30 -19.05
CA GLY A 32 25.11 33.45 -17.64
C GLY A 32 24.47 32.38 -16.76
N LYS A 33 25.23 31.81 -15.85
CA LYS A 33 24.66 30.88 -14.85
C LYS A 33 23.52 31.52 -14.05
N VAL A 34 23.59 32.81 -13.79
CA VAL A 34 22.60 33.56 -13.01
C VAL A 34 21.30 33.74 -13.79
N GLU A 35 21.36 34.08 -15.07
CA GLU A 35 20.18 34.25 -15.91
C GLU A 35 19.45 32.95 -16.20
N LEU A 36 20.19 31.82 -16.33
CA LEU A 36 19.61 30.51 -16.50
C LEU A 36 18.95 29.97 -15.21
N ILE A 37 19.42 30.42 -14.04
CA ILE A 37 18.91 29.99 -12.73
C ILE A 37 17.69 30.80 -12.31
N SER A 38 17.60 32.09 -12.72
CA SER A 38 16.58 33.03 -12.29
C SER A 38 15.36 33.14 -13.21
N GLN A 39 15.25 32.32 -14.27
CA GLN A 39 14.07 32.33 -15.13
C GLN A 39 12.83 31.92 -14.34
N ILE A 40 11.89 32.85 -14.21
CA ILE A 40 10.57 32.61 -13.62
C ILE A 40 9.80 31.68 -14.58
N ILE A 41 9.16 30.66 -14.01
CA ILE A 41 8.29 29.75 -14.80
C ILE A 41 7.16 30.59 -15.44
N ASP A 42 6.82 30.27 -16.66
CA ASP A 42 5.71 30.92 -17.34
C ASP A 42 4.41 30.72 -16.55
N PRO A 43 3.59 31.76 -16.36
CA PRO A 43 2.37 31.68 -15.55
C PRO A 43 1.39 30.61 -16.03
N HIS A 44 1.26 30.42 -17.35
CA HIS A 44 0.39 29.37 -17.90
C HIS A 44 0.89 27.98 -17.53
N ILE A 45 2.20 27.78 -17.61
CA ILE A 45 2.86 26.54 -17.23
C ILE A 45 2.73 26.27 -15.73
N SER A 46 2.92 27.30 -14.90
CA SER A 46 2.73 27.20 -13.43
C SER A 46 1.31 26.81 -13.07
N LYS A 47 0.31 27.38 -13.75
CA LYS A 47 -1.09 27.03 -13.55
C LYS A 47 -1.39 25.58 -13.94
N LYS A 48 -0.84 25.10 -15.05
CA LYS A 48 -0.99 23.69 -15.46
C LYS A 48 -0.36 22.72 -14.46
N ILE A 49 0.79 23.05 -13.88
CA ILE A 49 1.38 22.24 -12.80
C ILE A 49 0.42 22.19 -11.59
N GLU A 50 -0.21 23.32 -11.24
CA GLU A 50 -1.18 23.35 -10.14
C GLU A 50 -2.41 22.48 -10.43
N GLU A 51 -2.98 22.54 -11.63
CA GLU A 51 -4.08 21.69 -12.10
C GLU A 51 -3.73 20.20 -12.00
N TYR A 52 -2.57 19.77 -12.50
CA TYR A 52 -2.11 18.39 -12.41
C TYR A 52 -1.90 17.91 -10.95
N VAL A 53 -1.41 18.78 -10.08
CA VAL A 53 -1.27 18.45 -8.64
C VAL A 53 -2.63 18.28 -7.99
N ILE A 54 -3.63 19.09 -8.33
CA ILE A 54 -5.01 18.96 -7.84
C ILE A 54 -5.65 17.65 -8.32
N GLU A 55 -5.36 17.24 -9.57
CA GLU A 55 -5.77 15.95 -10.14
C GLU A 55 -5.05 14.74 -9.54
N GLY A 56 -4.09 14.96 -8.63
CA GLY A 56 -3.38 13.88 -7.93
C GLY A 56 -2.11 13.39 -8.61
N ILE A 57 -1.61 14.07 -9.64
CA ILE A 57 -0.39 13.71 -10.34
C ILE A 57 0.83 14.24 -9.59
N TYR A 58 1.52 13.36 -8.87
CA TYR A 58 2.71 13.70 -8.06
C TYR A 58 4.02 13.10 -8.59
N ASN A 59 3.91 12.17 -9.55
CA ASN A 59 5.08 11.54 -10.15
C ASN A 59 5.80 12.54 -11.07
N ILE A 60 7.09 12.81 -10.78
CA ILE A 60 7.86 13.81 -11.52
C ILE A 60 8.09 13.44 -12.99
N ARG A 61 8.21 12.14 -13.31
CA ARG A 61 8.39 11.71 -14.70
C ARG A 61 7.12 11.94 -15.50
N GLU A 62 5.99 11.59 -14.91
CA GLU A 62 4.66 11.81 -15.48
C GLU A 62 4.38 13.31 -15.63
N MET A 63 4.59 14.10 -14.59
CA MET A 63 4.47 15.56 -14.61
C MET A 63 5.30 16.18 -15.74
N LYS A 64 6.56 15.77 -15.89
CA LYS A 64 7.41 16.26 -17.01
C LYS A 64 6.90 15.84 -18.38
N HIS A 65 6.31 14.68 -18.48
CA HIS A 65 5.73 14.21 -19.74
C HIS A 65 4.52 15.06 -20.12
N LEU A 66 3.54 15.19 -19.23
CA LEU A 66 2.34 16.01 -19.42
C LEU A 66 2.70 17.47 -19.70
N HIS A 67 3.67 17.99 -18.99
CA HIS A 67 4.18 19.33 -19.16
C HIS A 67 4.76 19.57 -20.57
N ARG A 68 5.52 18.62 -21.13
CA ARG A 68 6.00 18.71 -22.53
C ARG A 68 4.87 18.69 -23.52
N LEU A 69 3.80 17.93 -23.27
CA LEU A 69 2.60 17.94 -24.10
C LEU A 69 1.93 19.31 -24.04
N THR A 70 1.74 19.89 -22.85
CA THR A 70 1.17 21.23 -22.68
C THR A 70 1.97 22.29 -23.45
N VAL A 71 3.30 22.26 -23.40
CA VAL A 71 4.13 23.21 -24.16
C VAL A 71 3.95 23.01 -25.67
N LYS A 72 3.87 21.77 -26.15
CA LYS A 72 3.58 21.44 -27.54
C LYS A 72 2.22 21.98 -28.00
N ASP A 73 1.20 21.79 -27.17
CA ASP A 73 -0.15 22.24 -27.47
C ASP A 73 -0.24 23.78 -27.48
N THR A 74 0.52 24.45 -26.62
CA THR A 74 0.52 25.92 -26.52
C THR A 74 1.26 26.59 -27.68
N PHE A 75 2.39 26.06 -28.13
CA PHE A 75 3.27 26.72 -29.10
C PHE A 75 3.24 26.07 -30.49
N GLY A 76 2.62 24.91 -30.64
CA GLY A 76 2.69 24.13 -31.89
C GLY A 76 4.10 23.51 -32.10
N ASN A 77 4.20 22.63 -33.08
CA ASN A 77 5.47 21.94 -33.36
C ASN A 77 6.55 22.82 -33.98
N GLU A 78 6.16 23.91 -34.68
CA GLU A 78 7.08 24.76 -35.41
C GLU A 78 7.71 25.87 -34.57
N ASN A 79 7.06 26.27 -33.46
CA ASN A 79 7.49 27.40 -32.61
C ASN A 79 7.83 26.96 -31.18
N LEU A 80 8.33 25.73 -31.01
CA LEU A 80 8.68 25.20 -29.67
C LEU A 80 9.80 26.02 -29.03
N PRO A 81 9.63 26.42 -27.74
CA PRO A 81 10.71 27.03 -26.96
C PRO A 81 11.93 26.11 -26.90
N PRO A 82 13.15 26.66 -26.78
CA PRO A 82 14.35 25.86 -26.62
C PRO A 82 14.25 24.93 -25.41
N SER A 83 14.65 23.66 -25.56
CA SER A 83 14.52 22.63 -24.53
C SER A 83 15.31 22.91 -23.22
N ASN A 84 16.27 23.84 -23.28
CA ASN A 84 17.05 24.34 -22.14
C ASN A 84 16.40 25.54 -21.44
N SER A 85 15.32 26.12 -21.97
CA SER A 85 14.59 27.22 -21.35
C SER A 85 13.89 26.74 -20.09
N ARG A 86 14.36 27.18 -18.91
CA ARG A 86 13.72 26.84 -17.63
C ARG A 86 12.37 27.51 -17.44
N ARG A 87 12.09 28.57 -18.17
CA ARG A 87 10.77 29.21 -18.16
C ARG A 87 9.67 28.27 -18.59
N PHE A 88 9.93 27.45 -19.62
CA PHE A 88 8.97 26.53 -20.20
C PHE A 88 9.24 25.06 -19.84
N TYR A 89 10.46 24.71 -19.44
CA TYR A 89 10.86 23.37 -19.04
C TYR A 89 11.54 23.39 -17.66
N PRO A 90 10.76 23.55 -16.57
CA PRO A 90 11.32 23.62 -15.22
C PRO A 90 12.09 22.34 -14.87
N ASN A 91 13.11 22.49 -14.07
CA ASN A 91 13.92 21.36 -13.64
C ASN A 91 13.19 20.52 -12.55
N THR A 92 13.75 19.36 -12.25
CA THR A 92 13.19 18.42 -11.26
C THR A 92 13.03 19.05 -9.86
N ALA A 93 14.01 19.87 -9.44
CA ALA A 93 13.98 20.52 -8.13
C ALA A 93 12.84 21.55 -8.04
N THR A 94 12.65 22.35 -9.12
CA THR A 94 11.58 23.33 -9.20
C THR A 94 10.21 22.66 -9.16
N ILE A 95 9.99 21.63 -9.99
CA ILE A 95 8.73 20.86 -10.00
C ILE A 95 8.44 20.27 -8.61
N ARG A 96 9.44 19.68 -7.94
CA ARG A 96 9.28 19.18 -6.57
C ARG A 96 8.86 20.27 -5.59
N SER A 97 9.53 21.43 -5.66
CA SER A 97 9.22 22.57 -4.81
C SER A 97 7.79 23.06 -5.03
N ASP A 98 7.35 23.12 -6.28
CA ASP A 98 6.00 23.58 -6.60
C ASP A 98 4.94 22.57 -6.17
N ILE A 99 5.15 21.26 -6.38
CA ILE A 99 4.27 20.22 -5.83
C ILE A 99 4.13 20.37 -4.31
N VAL A 100 5.23 20.58 -3.58
CA VAL A 100 5.19 20.76 -2.11
C VAL A 100 4.44 22.02 -1.73
N LYS A 101 4.66 23.16 -2.42
CA LYS A 101 3.97 24.42 -2.16
C LYS A 101 2.47 24.32 -2.42
N ILE A 102 2.08 23.68 -3.54
CA ILE A 102 0.67 23.51 -3.90
C ILE A 102 -0.01 22.57 -2.89
N LYS A 103 0.62 21.44 -2.55
CA LYS A 103 0.10 20.56 -1.49
C LYS A 103 -0.13 21.30 -0.18
N LYS A 104 0.82 22.16 0.23
CA LYS A 104 0.63 22.99 1.44
C LYS A 104 -0.54 23.94 1.34
N LYS A 105 -0.80 24.56 0.18
CA LYS A 105 -1.98 25.41 -0.06
C LYS A 105 -3.29 24.64 0.01
N LEU A 106 -3.28 23.36 -0.40
CA LEU A 106 -4.46 22.48 -0.37
C LEU A 106 -4.75 21.93 1.02
N LEU A 107 -3.81 22.03 1.97
CA LEU A 107 -4.02 21.62 3.36
C LEU A 107 -4.86 22.65 4.11
N HIS A 108 -5.90 22.19 4.79
CA HIS A 108 -6.74 23.04 5.64
C HIS A 108 -6.02 23.44 6.94
N SER A 109 -5.10 22.58 7.43
CA SER A 109 -4.27 22.79 8.61
C SER A 109 -2.92 22.11 8.43
N MET A 110 -1.93 22.50 9.25
CA MET A 110 -0.64 21.79 9.36
C MET A 110 -0.74 20.51 10.21
N ILE A 111 -1.81 20.34 10.95
CA ILE A 111 -2.12 19.18 11.78
C ILE A 111 -2.99 18.22 10.97
N ASP A 112 -2.48 17.04 10.67
CA ASP A 112 -3.16 16.07 9.80
C ASP A 112 -4.53 15.64 10.32
N GLN A 113 -4.71 15.53 11.64
CA GLN A 113 -6.00 15.16 12.24
C GLN A 113 -7.06 16.25 12.03
N GLU A 114 -6.69 17.52 12.11
CA GLU A 114 -7.59 18.64 11.82
C GLU A 114 -7.96 18.68 10.34
N CYS A 115 -6.99 18.46 9.45
CA CYS A 115 -7.27 18.32 8.02
C CYS A 115 -8.27 17.19 7.75
N LEU A 116 -8.11 16.06 8.41
CA LEU A 116 -9.01 14.92 8.24
C LEU A 116 -10.41 15.22 8.77
N LEU A 117 -10.55 15.90 9.90
CA LEU A 117 -11.84 16.35 10.44
C LEU A 117 -12.59 17.22 9.42
N ILE A 118 -11.92 18.23 8.87
CA ILE A 118 -12.50 19.12 7.87
C ILE A 118 -12.92 18.32 6.62
N LYS A 119 -12.08 17.41 6.17
CA LYS A 119 -12.40 16.54 5.01
C LYS A 119 -13.59 15.62 5.26
N CYS A 120 -13.71 15.06 6.46
CA CYS A 120 -14.88 14.26 6.82
C CYS A 120 -16.19 15.06 6.73
N GLU A 121 -16.17 16.32 7.20
CA GLU A 121 -17.33 17.22 7.09
C GLU A 121 -17.63 17.63 5.64
N GLU A 122 -16.60 17.86 4.82
CA GLU A 122 -16.78 18.12 3.40
C GLU A 122 -17.42 16.92 2.68
N TRP A 123 -16.95 15.68 2.94
CA TRP A 123 -17.53 14.47 2.35
C TRP A 123 -18.99 14.28 2.73
N LYS A 124 -19.33 14.47 4.01
CA LYS A 124 -20.75 14.41 4.47
C LYS A 124 -21.63 15.48 3.84
N LYS A 125 -21.07 16.68 3.56
CA LYS A 125 -21.81 17.75 2.87
C LYS A 125 -22.01 17.46 1.39
N CYS A 126 -20.98 16.91 0.71
CA CYS A 126 -21.04 16.57 -0.70
C CYS A 126 -21.96 15.36 -0.96
N ASP A 127 -21.91 14.37 -0.08
CA ASP A 127 -22.73 13.16 -0.16
C ASP A 127 -23.19 12.73 1.23
N PRO A 128 -24.42 13.07 1.63
CA PRO A 128 -25.00 12.70 2.94
C PRO A 128 -25.13 11.20 3.17
N SER A 129 -25.04 10.37 2.13
CA SER A 129 -25.10 8.91 2.24
C SER A 129 -23.77 8.28 2.67
N VAL A 130 -22.68 9.02 2.59
CA VAL A 130 -21.35 8.57 3.05
C VAL A 130 -21.36 8.38 4.57
N LYS A 131 -20.88 7.23 5.00
CA LYS A 131 -20.66 6.90 6.41
C LYS A 131 -19.19 7.13 6.77
N VAL A 132 -18.96 8.03 7.73
CA VAL A 132 -17.62 8.35 8.23
C VAL A 132 -17.66 8.45 9.74
N PHE A 133 -16.77 7.72 10.38
CA PHE A 133 -16.48 7.83 11.81
C PHE A 133 -15.02 8.27 11.98
N LEU A 134 -14.77 9.26 12.81
CA LEU A 134 -13.42 9.71 13.14
C LEU A 134 -13.34 10.01 14.64
N ARG A 135 -12.43 9.33 15.31
CA ARG A 135 -11.96 9.63 16.66
C ARG A 135 -10.49 10.03 16.57
N PRO A 136 -10.14 11.31 16.79
CA PRO A 136 -8.75 11.75 16.87
C PRO A 136 -8.02 11.09 18.06
N ASN A 137 -6.69 11.02 17.97
CA ASN A 137 -5.87 10.64 19.12
C ASN A 137 -5.91 11.77 20.17
N CYS A 138 -6.12 11.41 21.41
CA CYS A 138 -6.13 12.33 22.56
C CYS A 138 -5.03 11.90 23.54
N SER A 139 -4.10 12.80 23.85
CA SER A 139 -2.97 12.51 24.76
C SER A 139 -3.32 12.48 26.26
N GLY A 140 -4.53 12.87 26.63
CA GLY A 140 -4.99 12.86 28.03
C GLY A 140 -4.27 13.84 28.96
N GLU A 141 -3.65 14.92 28.42
CA GLU A 141 -2.85 15.87 29.20
C GLU A 141 -3.67 16.66 30.24
N ASP A 142 -5.00 16.75 30.08
CA ASP A 142 -5.92 17.45 31.00
C ASP A 142 -6.74 16.50 31.88
N GLY A 143 -6.26 15.30 32.18
CA GLY A 143 -6.99 14.32 33.02
C GLY A 143 -8.16 13.64 32.32
N GLY A 144 -8.31 13.79 31.03
CA GLY A 144 -9.25 13.04 30.19
C GLY A 144 -8.74 11.65 29.83
N ASP A 145 -9.65 10.76 29.43
CA ASP A 145 -9.30 9.42 28.99
C ASP A 145 -8.44 9.46 27.71
N LYS A 146 -7.36 8.69 27.70
CA LYS A 146 -6.52 8.53 26.51
C LYS A 146 -7.29 7.81 25.43
N CYS A 147 -7.55 8.49 24.30
CA CYS A 147 -8.25 7.93 23.16
C CYS A 147 -7.27 7.59 22.02
N SER A 148 -7.31 6.36 21.52
CA SER A 148 -6.55 5.96 20.33
C SER A 148 -7.24 6.43 19.06
N PHE A 149 -6.45 6.75 18.03
CA PHE A 149 -6.96 7.14 16.72
C PHE A 149 -7.75 6.00 16.07
N LEU A 150 -8.94 6.34 15.56
CA LEU A 150 -9.79 5.45 14.77
C LEU A 150 -10.49 6.25 13.68
N PHE A 151 -10.34 5.80 12.45
CA PHE A 151 -11.05 6.32 11.28
C PHE A 151 -11.72 5.18 10.54
N VAL A 152 -13.01 5.30 10.23
CA VAL A 152 -13.78 4.30 9.47
C VAL A 152 -14.54 5.00 8.36
N TYR A 153 -14.53 4.42 7.17
CA TYR A 153 -15.15 4.98 5.98
C TYR A 153 -15.92 3.94 5.17
N GLN A 154 -17.12 4.31 4.72
CA GLN A 154 -17.92 3.52 3.80
C GLN A 154 -18.82 4.43 2.96
N SER A 155 -18.72 4.37 1.63
CA SER A 155 -19.61 5.06 0.71
C SER A 155 -20.93 4.29 0.51
N GLN A 156 -21.95 4.94 -0.04
CA GLN A 156 -23.22 4.29 -0.38
C GLN A 156 -23.03 3.13 -1.37
N TRP A 157 -22.17 3.32 -2.35
CA TRP A 157 -21.84 2.27 -3.31
C TRP A 157 -21.19 1.07 -2.64
N GLN A 158 -20.28 1.29 -1.70
CA GLN A 158 -19.64 0.24 -0.92
C GLN A 158 -20.65 -0.51 -0.04
N GLN A 159 -21.63 0.18 0.57
CA GLN A 159 -22.71 -0.45 1.31
C GLN A 159 -23.54 -1.37 0.38
N HIS A 160 -23.88 -0.88 -0.81
CA HIS A 160 -24.60 -1.68 -1.80
C HIS A 160 -23.84 -2.95 -2.20
N LEU A 161 -22.54 -2.83 -2.47
CA LEU A 161 -21.70 -3.98 -2.81
C LEU A 161 -21.57 -4.96 -1.65
N LEU A 162 -21.40 -4.47 -0.41
CA LEU A 162 -21.34 -5.30 0.79
C LEU A 162 -22.61 -6.14 0.94
N MET A 163 -23.78 -5.50 0.83
CA MET A 163 -25.08 -6.18 0.96
C MET A 163 -25.33 -7.20 -0.16
N ARG A 164 -24.84 -6.92 -1.37
CA ARG A 164 -25.06 -7.78 -2.53
C ARG A 164 -24.14 -8.99 -2.58
N TYR A 165 -22.86 -8.83 -2.22
CA TYR A 165 -21.83 -9.85 -2.43
C TYR A 165 -21.17 -10.35 -1.14
N GLY A 166 -21.31 -9.64 -0.02
CA GLY A 166 -20.59 -9.94 1.21
C GLY A 166 -21.20 -11.06 2.06
N THR A 167 -22.43 -11.48 1.79
CA THR A 167 -23.12 -12.48 2.61
C THR A 167 -22.52 -13.88 2.53
N GLU A 168 -21.88 -14.22 1.40
CA GLU A 168 -21.19 -15.48 1.24
C GLU A 168 -19.80 -15.42 1.93
N ILE A 169 -18.95 -14.50 1.51
CA ILE A 169 -17.60 -14.33 2.05
C ILE A 169 -17.18 -12.86 2.12
N LEU A 170 -16.65 -12.47 3.27
CA LEU A 170 -16.05 -11.17 3.52
C LEU A 170 -14.55 -11.35 3.76
N LEU A 171 -13.70 -10.58 3.06
CA LEU A 171 -12.26 -10.61 3.24
C LEU A 171 -11.81 -9.39 4.05
N LEU A 172 -10.94 -9.60 5.01
CA LEU A 172 -10.24 -8.56 5.78
C LEU A 172 -8.76 -8.65 5.46
N ASP A 173 -8.15 -7.54 5.06
CA ASP A 173 -6.73 -7.45 4.74
C ASP A 173 -6.13 -6.16 5.29
N ALA A 174 -4.93 -6.23 5.85
CA ALA A 174 -4.22 -5.11 6.42
C ALA A 174 -3.04 -4.68 5.54
N THR A 175 -2.96 -3.38 5.25
CA THR A 175 -1.87 -2.79 4.50
C THR A 175 -1.09 -1.81 5.39
N TYR A 176 0.23 -1.92 5.37
CA TYR A 176 1.12 -1.14 6.22
C TYR A 176 1.91 -0.11 5.42
N ARG A 177 2.40 0.93 6.11
CA ARG A 177 3.28 1.97 5.53
C ARG A 177 2.65 2.77 4.39
N THR A 178 1.34 2.87 4.35
CA THR A 178 0.59 3.68 3.39
C THR A 178 0.61 5.16 3.75
N THR A 179 0.79 5.47 5.03
CA THR A 179 0.89 6.84 5.57
C THR A 179 2.28 7.10 6.15
N ARG A 180 2.63 8.38 6.34
CA ARG A 180 3.88 8.76 7.02
C ARG A 180 3.95 8.31 8.49
N TYR A 181 2.81 8.02 9.11
CA TYR A 181 2.72 7.54 10.48
C TYR A 181 2.77 6.01 10.58
N SER A 182 2.84 5.31 9.44
CA SER A 182 2.82 3.85 9.34
C SER A 182 1.62 3.20 10.07
N LEU A 183 0.49 3.89 10.13
CA LEU A 183 -0.74 3.36 10.71
C LEU A 183 -1.25 2.18 9.88
N PRO A 184 -1.74 1.11 10.53
CA PRO A 184 -2.42 0.01 9.84
C PRO A 184 -3.69 0.51 9.14
N LEU A 185 -3.79 0.23 7.84
CA LEU A 185 -4.97 0.50 7.02
C LEU A 185 -5.61 -0.85 6.64
N PHE A 186 -6.83 -1.04 7.07
CA PHE A 186 -7.60 -2.24 6.81
C PHE A 186 -8.61 -2.02 5.70
N PHE A 187 -8.76 -3.03 4.86
CA PHE A 187 -9.79 -3.10 3.84
C PHE A 187 -10.71 -4.28 4.08
N LEU A 188 -12.01 -4.01 4.04
CA LEU A 188 -13.03 -5.04 3.87
C LEU A 188 -13.32 -5.17 2.38
N THR A 189 -13.26 -6.39 1.88
CA THR A 189 -13.34 -6.66 0.44
C THR A 189 -14.30 -7.81 0.18
N VAL A 190 -15.04 -7.72 -0.90
CA VAL A 190 -15.93 -8.77 -1.41
C VAL A 190 -15.54 -9.19 -2.81
N LYS A 191 -15.78 -10.43 -3.18
CA LYS A 191 -15.64 -10.91 -4.54
C LYS A 191 -16.94 -10.63 -5.31
N THR A 192 -16.82 -9.87 -6.38
CA THR A 192 -17.92 -9.63 -7.32
C THR A 192 -17.82 -10.58 -8.52
N ASN A 193 -18.73 -10.46 -9.47
CA ASN A 193 -18.69 -11.25 -10.71
C ASN A 193 -17.47 -10.97 -11.59
N PHE A 194 -16.80 -9.84 -11.39
CA PHE A 194 -15.67 -9.41 -12.23
C PHE A 194 -14.36 -9.43 -11.46
N ASP A 195 -14.32 -8.85 -10.24
CA ASP A 195 -13.09 -8.67 -9.47
C ASP A 195 -13.41 -8.44 -7.99
N TYR A 196 -12.36 -8.34 -7.16
CA TYR A 196 -12.47 -7.95 -5.77
C TYR A 196 -12.74 -6.45 -5.63
N GLN A 197 -13.69 -6.10 -4.77
CA GLN A 197 -14.09 -4.71 -4.54
C GLN A 197 -14.03 -4.38 -3.05
N ILE A 198 -13.41 -3.22 -2.74
CA ILE A 198 -13.36 -2.70 -1.37
C ILE A 198 -14.75 -2.21 -0.98
N VAL A 199 -15.29 -2.71 0.13
CA VAL A 199 -16.63 -2.39 0.62
C VAL A 199 -16.64 -1.56 1.90
N ALA A 200 -15.53 -1.47 2.59
CA ALA A 200 -15.29 -0.53 3.69
C ALA A 200 -13.78 -0.43 3.95
N SER A 201 -13.35 0.60 4.63
CA SER A 201 -11.97 0.75 5.08
C SER A 201 -11.90 1.39 6.46
N PHE A 202 -10.87 1.04 7.22
CA PHE A 202 -10.59 1.70 8.50
C PHE A 202 -9.10 1.80 8.77
N VAL A 203 -8.73 2.81 9.56
CA VAL A 203 -7.37 3.05 10.04
C VAL A 203 -7.39 3.10 11.54
N ILE A 204 -6.49 2.38 12.19
CA ILE A 204 -6.34 2.31 13.64
C ILE A 204 -4.93 2.71 14.04
N GLU A 205 -4.75 3.13 15.29
CA GLU A 205 -3.44 3.48 15.82
C GLU A 205 -2.60 2.25 16.15
N TYR A 206 -3.22 1.28 16.84
CA TYR A 206 -2.60 0.04 17.25
C TYR A 206 -3.43 -1.15 16.78
N GLU A 207 -2.75 -2.13 16.21
CA GLU A 207 -3.36 -3.37 15.73
C GLU A 207 -3.66 -4.29 16.93
N THR A 208 -4.78 -4.01 17.60
CA THR A 208 -5.27 -4.77 18.73
C THR A 208 -6.65 -5.33 18.42
N LYS A 209 -6.98 -6.48 19.04
CA LYS A 209 -8.32 -7.06 18.95
C LYS A 209 -9.42 -6.02 19.26
N GLN A 210 -9.22 -5.21 20.30
CA GLN A 210 -10.22 -4.21 20.70
C GLN A 210 -10.46 -3.16 19.63
N ALA A 211 -9.39 -2.59 19.01
CA ALA A 211 -9.53 -1.57 18.00
C ALA A 211 -10.14 -2.11 16.70
N ILE A 212 -9.75 -3.33 16.29
CA ILE A 212 -10.33 -4.00 15.11
C ILE A 212 -11.81 -4.31 15.37
N THR A 213 -12.15 -4.86 16.54
CA THR A 213 -13.53 -5.18 16.92
C THR A 213 -14.40 -3.92 16.91
N GLU A 214 -13.91 -2.80 17.46
CA GLU A 214 -14.62 -1.52 17.45
C GLU A 214 -14.89 -1.02 16.03
N ALA A 215 -13.90 -1.04 15.15
CA ALA A 215 -14.06 -0.64 13.75
C ALA A 215 -15.09 -1.52 13.01
N LEU A 216 -15.02 -2.83 13.22
CA LEU A 216 -15.97 -3.78 12.62
C LEU A 216 -17.40 -3.60 13.16
N HIS A 217 -17.59 -3.28 14.45
CA HIS A 217 -18.89 -2.96 15.01
C HIS A 217 -19.48 -1.70 14.36
N ILE A 218 -18.70 -0.65 14.19
CA ILE A 218 -19.16 0.57 13.50
C ILE A 218 -19.66 0.25 12.09
N ILE A 219 -18.94 -0.57 11.34
CA ILE A 219 -19.34 -0.99 9.98
C ILE A 219 -20.62 -1.84 10.04
N LYS A 220 -20.73 -2.74 11.02
CA LYS A 220 -21.92 -3.56 11.22
C LYS A 220 -23.15 -2.72 11.59
N ASP A 221 -22.99 -1.71 12.45
CA ASP A 221 -24.06 -0.78 12.83
C ASP A 221 -24.56 0.05 11.65
N TRP A 222 -23.67 0.38 10.69
CA TRP A 222 -24.08 1.00 9.44
C TRP A 222 -24.81 0.04 8.49
N ASN A 223 -24.64 -1.27 8.69
CA ASN A 223 -25.21 -2.34 7.87
C ASN A 223 -25.87 -3.42 8.75
N PRO A 224 -26.95 -3.12 9.52
CA PRO A 224 -27.44 -4.00 10.59
C PRO A 224 -27.96 -5.36 10.10
N SER A 225 -28.45 -5.45 8.87
CA SER A 225 -28.89 -6.70 8.27
C SER A 225 -27.78 -7.54 7.64
N PHE A 226 -26.53 -7.02 7.63
CA PHE A 226 -25.38 -7.72 7.05
C PHE A 226 -24.84 -8.79 8.00
N GLN A 227 -24.73 -10.02 7.49
CA GLN A 227 -24.12 -11.15 8.18
C GLN A 227 -23.42 -12.06 7.17
N PRO A 228 -22.07 -12.15 7.20
CA PRO A 228 -21.35 -13.06 6.31
C PRO A 228 -21.41 -14.49 6.84
N SER A 229 -21.45 -15.48 5.92
CA SER A 229 -21.31 -16.90 6.25
C SER A 229 -19.87 -17.25 6.56
N PHE A 230 -18.95 -16.64 5.81
CA PHE A 230 -17.51 -16.83 5.96
C PHE A 230 -16.80 -15.47 6.02
N CYS A 231 -15.75 -15.42 6.81
CA CYS A 231 -14.74 -14.36 6.74
C CYS A 231 -13.40 -14.96 6.37
N MET A 232 -12.55 -14.23 5.64
CA MET A 232 -11.19 -14.65 5.35
C MET A 232 -10.22 -13.54 5.72
N THR A 233 -9.14 -13.89 6.42
CA THR A 233 -8.11 -12.97 6.85
C THR A 233 -6.74 -13.64 6.88
N ASP A 234 -5.70 -12.90 7.24
CA ASP A 234 -4.37 -13.45 7.51
C ASP A 234 -4.38 -14.31 8.77
N TYR A 235 -3.29 -15.03 9.00
CA TYR A 235 -3.10 -15.74 10.26
C TYR A 235 -2.67 -14.76 11.37
N CYS A 236 -3.61 -13.91 11.75
CA CYS A 236 -3.48 -12.93 12.85
C CYS A 236 -4.60 -13.19 13.88
N THR A 237 -4.23 -13.49 15.10
CA THR A 237 -5.18 -13.84 16.16
C THR A 237 -6.14 -12.70 16.46
N GLU A 238 -5.63 -11.47 16.44
CA GLU A 238 -6.39 -10.25 16.70
C GLU A 238 -7.51 -10.04 15.66
N GLU A 239 -7.22 -10.33 14.38
CA GLU A 239 -8.20 -10.25 13.29
C GLU A 239 -9.24 -11.36 13.38
N ILE A 240 -8.79 -12.61 13.58
CA ILE A 240 -9.66 -13.79 13.69
C ILE A 240 -10.65 -13.60 14.84
N ASP A 241 -10.13 -13.30 16.02
CA ASP A 241 -10.95 -13.09 17.23
C ASP A 241 -11.93 -11.93 17.10
N SER A 242 -11.55 -10.87 16.38
CA SER A 242 -12.42 -9.72 16.15
C SER A 242 -13.56 -10.04 15.19
N LEU A 243 -13.27 -10.76 14.11
CA LEU A 243 -14.27 -11.20 13.14
C LEU A 243 -15.30 -12.15 13.79
N GLU A 244 -14.84 -13.12 14.59
CA GLU A 244 -15.71 -14.05 15.33
C GLU A 244 -16.59 -13.34 16.37
N ALA A 245 -16.03 -12.33 17.06
CA ALA A 245 -16.76 -11.54 18.05
C ALA A 245 -17.88 -10.70 17.42
N VAL A 246 -17.62 -10.07 16.26
CA VAL A 246 -18.57 -9.16 15.62
C VAL A 246 -19.59 -9.91 14.76
N PHE A 247 -19.15 -10.91 14.01
CA PHE A 247 -20.00 -11.70 13.12
C PHE A 247 -20.26 -13.10 13.70
N SER A 248 -21.02 -13.15 14.80
CA SER A 248 -21.31 -14.40 15.48
C SER A 248 -21.91 -15.44 14.51
N GLY A 249 -21.34 -16.65 14.52
CA GLY A 249 -21.77 -17.73 13.62
C GLY A 249 -21.09 -17.72 12.24
N CYS A 250 -20.31 -16.71 11.87
CA CYS A 250 -19.45 -16.80 10.70
C CYS A 250 -18.27 -17.74 10.95
N ARG A 251 -17.76 -18.36 9.91
CA ARG A 251 -16.53 -19.16 9.96
C ARG A 251 -15.36 -18.31 9.45
N VAL A 252 -14.33 -18.15 10.27
CA VAL A 252 -13.13 -17.42 9.86
C VAL A 252 -12.15 -18.38 9.19
N LEU A 253 -11.71 -18.03 8.00
CA LEU A 253 -10.80 -18.78 7.15
C LEU A 253 -9.47 -18.03 7.03
N ILE A 254 -8.38 -18.78 6.86
CA ILE A 254 -7.05 -18.20 6.65
C ILE A 254 -6.79 -18.09 5.15
N CYS A 255 -6.31 -16.94 4.70
CA CYS A 255 -5.96 -16.68 3.30
C CYS A 255 -4.80 -17.61 2.85
N ASP A 256 -5.04 -18.38 1.79
CA ASP A 256 -4.06 -19.30 1.22
C ASP A 256 -2.78 -18.60 0.75
N PHE A 257 -2.92 -17.42 0.15
CA PHE A 257 -1.79 -16.63 -0.31
C PHE A 257 -0.86 -16.26 0.86
N HIS A 258 -1.41 -15.71 1.95
CA HIS A 258 -0.62 -15.31 3.12
C HIS A 258 -0.05 -16.52 3.87
N ARG A 259 -0.80 -17.63 3.93
CA ARG A 259 -0.31 -18.89 4.48
C ARG A 259 0.91 -19.41 3.70
N GLU A 260 0.81 -19.51 2.39
CA GLU A 260 1.94 -19.95 1.55
C GLU A 260 3.12 -18.98 1.62
N GLN A 261 2.86 -17.69 1.63
CA GLN A 261 3.89 -16.68 1.78
C GLN A 261 4.63 -16.84 3.12
N ALA A 262 3.91 -17.13 4.21
CA ALA A 262 4.50 -17.39 5.52
C ALA A 262 5.40 -18.64 5.49
N TRP A 263 4.95 -19.75 4.87
CA TRP A 263 5.77 -20.95 4.69
C TRP A 263 7.02 -20.65 3.87
N HIS A 264 6.89 -19.98 2.73
CA HIS A 264 8.01 -19.61 1.88
C HIS A 264 9.04 -18.76 2.64
N ARG A 265 8.59 -17.67 3.30
CA ARG A 265 9.46 -16.80 4.09
C ARG A 265 10.23 -17.57 5.17
N TRP A 266 9.55 -18.50 5.84
CA TRP A 266 10.16 -19.29 6.88
C TRP A 266 11.19 -20.29 6.33
N ILE A 267 10.84 -21.03 5.26
CA ILE A 267 11.68 -22.07 4.65
C ILE A 267 12.97 -21.48 4.05
N VAL A 268 12.88 -20.36 3.34
CA VAL A 268 14.05 -19.74 2.68
C VAL A 268 15.00 -19.05 3.66
N LYS A 269 14.61 -18.84 4.91
CA LYS A 269 15.48 -18.22 5.91
C LYS A 269 16.66 -19.13 6.20
N LYS A 270 17.89 -18.65 5.93
CA LYS A 270 19.14 -19.41 6.08
C LYS A 270 19.29 -20.11 7.44
N THR A 271 18.82 -19.46 8.52
CA THR A 271 18.91 -20.00 9.89
C THR A 271 18.05 -21.24 10.14
N ASN A 272 17.16 -21.61 9.21
CA ASN A 272 16.22 -22.72 9.35
C ASN A 272 16.68 -24.00 8.62
N ASN A 273 17.74 -23.91 7.81
CA ASN A 273 18.36 -25.03 7.10
C ASN A 273 17.41 -25.84 6.18
N CYS A 274 16.38 -25.17 5.62
CA CYS A 274 15.35 -25.81 4.82
C CYS A 274 15.32 -25.33 3.35
N SER A 275 16.12 -24.30 3.01
CA SER A 275 16.02 -23.62 1.72
C SER A 275 16.26 -24.50 0.50
N GLU A 276 17.18 -25.47 0.59
CA GLU A 276 17.46 -26.44 -0.47
C GLU A 276 16.31 -27.44 -0.70
N PHE A 277 15.46 -27.62 0.29
CA PHE A 277 14.33 -28.57 0.28
C PHE A 277 12.98 -27.84 0.19
N LYS A 278 12.97 -26.61 -0.30
CA LYS A 278 11.79 -25.74 -0.37
C LYS A 278 10.61 -26.44 -1.07
N ASP A 279 10.82 -26.93 -2.29
CA ASP A 279 9.73 -27.44 -3.12
C ASP A 279 9.11 -28.72 -2.57
N PRO A 280 9.86 -29.75 -2.16
CA PRO A 280 9.27 -30.92 -1.53
C PRO A 280 8.56 -30.62 -0.20
N ILE A 281 9.08 -29.69 0.61
CA ILE A 281 8.42 -29.28 1.86
C ILE A 281 7.09 -28.57 1.56
N ILE A 282 7.10 -27.60 0.66
CA ILE A 282 5.87 -26.86 0.25
C ILE A 282 4.83 -27.82 -0.33
N SER A 283 5.25 -28.78 -1.17
CA SER A 283 4.34 -29.80 -1.72
C SER A 283 3.66 -30.62 -0.62
N MET A 284 4.40 -31.02 0.41
CA MET A 284 3.80 -31.76 1.55
C MET A 284 2.82 -30.89 2.34
N LEU A 285 3.16 -29.63 2.58
CA LEU A 285 2.29 -28.70 3.30
C LEU A 285 1.01 -28.39 2.51
N ARG A 286 1.11 -28.25 1.18
CA ARG A 286 -0.05 -28.08 0.29
C ARG A 286 -0.98 -29.29 0.34
N ASN A 287 -0.44 -30.52 0.36
CA ASN A 287 -1.26 -31.72 0.48
C ASN A 287 -2.11 -31.76 1.75
N ILE A 288 -1.60 -31.17 2.85
CA ILE A 288 -2.37 -31.03 4.10
C ILE A 288 -3.42 -29.92 3.93
N ALA A 289 -3.00 -28.77 3.45
CA ALA A 289 -3.83 -27.58 3.37
C ALA A 289 -4.99 -27.72 2.36
N TRP A 290 -4.77 -28.42 1.26
CA TRP A 290 -5.76 -28.62 0.19
C TRP A 290 -6.48 -29.97 0.28
N ALA A 291 -6.40 -30.65 1.42
CA ALA A 291 -7.11 -31.89 1.63
C ALA A 291 -8.63 -31.65 1.58
N GLN A 292 -9.33 -32.47 0.80
CA GLN A 292 -10.78 -32.32 0.60
C GLN A 292 -11.64 -32.72 1.80
N ASN A 293 -11.08 -33.50 2.70
CA ASN A 293 -11.73 -33.96 3.92
C ASN A 293 -10.72 -34.30 5.00
N GLU A 294 -11.17 -34.52 6.23
CA GLU A 294 -10.35 -34.81 7.39
C GLU A 294 -9.47 -36.06 7.20
N LYS A 295 -10.02 -37.13 6.62
CA LYS A 295 -9.27 -38.37 6.36
C LYS A 295 -8.07 -38.13 5.45
N MET A 296 -8.25 -37.31 4.40
CA MET A 296 -7.15 -36.95 3.50
C MET A 296 -6.12 -36.04 4.20
N ALA A 297 -6.59 -35.11 5.02
CA ALA A 297 -5.70 -34.24 5.81
C ALA A 297 -4.86 -35.07 6.79
N ASP A 298 -5.49 -36.01 7.52
CA ASP A 298 -4.78 -36.90 8.45
C ASP A 298 -3.77 -37.80 7.73
N ALA A 299 -4.13 -38.36 6.59
CA ALA A 299 -3.20 -39.13 5.77
C ALA A 299 -2.00 -38.31 5.30
N ALA A 300 -2.23 -37.06 4.89
CA ALA A 300 -1.15 -36.14 4.50
C ALA A 300 -0.25 -35.75 5.68
N ILE A 301 -0.83 -35.54 6.88
CA ILE A 301 -0.08 -35.29 8.11
C ILE A 301 0.76 -36.51 8.49
N VAL A 302 0.22 -37.72 8.40
CA VAL A 302 0.99 -38.95 8.64
C VAL A 302 2.14 -39.04 7.66
N LYS A 303 1.91 -38.79 6.36
CA LYS A 303 2.96 -38.77 5.34
C LYS A 303 4.06 -37.75 5.63
N LEU A 304 3.70 -36.55 6.10
CA LEU A 304 4.67 -35.54 6.55
C LEU A 304 5.49 -36.06 7.73
N LYS A 305 4.83 -36.66 8.76
CA LYS A 305 5.49 -37.19 9.95
C LYS A 305 6.39 -38.38 9.68
N CYS A 306 6.17 -39.13 8.60
CA CYS A 306 7.03 -40.23 8.14
C CYS A 306 8.15 -39.75 7.21
N SER A 307 8.20 -38.50 6.83
CA SER A 307 9.23 -37.97 5.92
C SER A 307 10.57 -37.73 6.63
N ASN A 308 11.65 -37.71 5.84
CA ASN A 308 12.98 -37.34 6.33
C ASN A 308 13.01 -35.94 6.96
N PHE A 309 12.17 -34.99 6.50
CA PHE A 309 12.04 -33.65 7.06
C PHE A 309 11.43 -33.63 8.48
N TRP A 310 10.80 -34.71 8.89
CA TRP A 310 10.26 -34.86 10.24
C TRP A 310 11.12 -35.72 11.15
N LEU A 311 11.75 -36.73 10.60
CA LEU A 311 12.50 -37.73 11.35
C LEU A 311 13.95 -37.32 11.65
N ASP A 312 14.59 -36.61 10.68
CA ASP A 312 15.96 -36.15 10.84
C ASP A 312 16.06 -34.95 11.79
N SER A 313 16.92 -35.07 12.79
CA SER A 313 17.15 -34.05 13.81
C SER A 313 17.62 -32.71 13.28
N LYS A 314 18.25 -32.67 12.08
CA LYS A 314 18.67 -31.41 11.44
C LYS A 314 17.47 -30.47 11.14
N PHE A 315 16.27 -31.02 10.99
CA PHE A 315 15.04 -30.28 10.72
C PHE A 315 14.20 -30.01 11.97
N TYR A 316 14.76 -30.09 13.20
CA TYR A 316 14.01 -29.90 14.43
C TYR A 316 13.27 -28.56 14.49
N LYS A 317 13.85 -27.49 13.88
CA LYS A 317 13.21 -26.17 13.81
C LYS A 317 11.96 -26.20 12.93
N PHE A 318 12.01 -26.91 11.80
CA PHE A 318 10.87 -27.11 10.90
C PHE A 318 9.74 -27.86 11.65
N LYS A 319 10.09 -28.98 12.27
CA LYS A 319 9.13 -29.75 13.07
C LYS A 319 8.45 -28.87 14.15
N LYS A 320 9.22 -28.08 14.91
CA LYS A 320 8.70 -27.18 15.92
C LYS A 320 7.78 -26.09 15.32
N TYR A 321 8.19 -25.48 14.20
CA TYR A 321 7.40 -24.47 13.51
C TYR A 321 6.07 -25.03 13.00
N ILE A 322 6.09 -26.15 12.31
CA ILE A 322 4.87 -26.76 11.78
C ILE A 322 3.95 -27.24 12.91
N THR A 323 4.49 -27.86 13.96
CA THR A 323 3.69 -28.33 15.09
C THR A 323 3.01 -27.17 15.82
N ASN A 324 3.77 -26.11 16.15
CA ASN A 324 3.26 -25.03 17.00
C ASN A 324 2.34 -24.04 16.27
N TYR A 325 2.53 -23.83 14.97
CA TYR A 325 1.81 -22.79 14.25
C TYR A 325 0.79 -23.34 13.26
N TRP A 326 0.95 -24.55 12.73
CA TRP A 326 0.12 -24.99 11.60
C TRP A 326 -0.68 -26.28 11.86
N LEU A 327 -0.14 -27.25 12.60
CA LEU A 327 -0.88 -28.47 12.88
C LEU A 327 -1.92 -28.31 13.98
N GLN A 328 -1.81 -27.28 14.82
CA GLN A 328 -2.81 -26.97 15.85
C GLN A 328 -4.11 -26.42 15.26
N ILE A 329 -4.04 -25.87 14.04
CA ILE A 329 -5.18 -25.27 13.32
C ILE A 329 -5.92 -26.31 12.48
N LYS A 330 -5.94 -27.55 12.92
CA LYS A 330 -6.49 -28.70 12.18
C LYS A 330 -7.91 -28.45 11.65
N GLU A 331 -8.76 -27.80 12.42
CA GLU A 331 -10.15 -27.55 12.06
C GLU A 331 -10.33 -26.43 11.03
N VAL A 332 -9.37 -25.52 10.89
CA VAL A 332 -9.44 -24.37 9.98
C VAL A 332 -8.92 -24.72 8.60
N ASN A 333 -7.94 -25.62 8.48
CA ASN A 333 -7.20 -25.86 7.21
C ASN A 333 -7.97 -26.66 6.17
N TYR A 334 -8.72 -27.71 6.50
CA TYR A 334 -9.43 -28.53 5.50
C TYR A 334 -10.85 -28.04 5.20
N ARG A 335 -11.43 -27.16 6.04
CA ARG A 335 -12.72 -26.51 5.76
C ARG A 335 -12.62 -25.45 4.65
N LEU A 336 -11.43 -24.90 4.43
CA LEU A 336 -11.13 -23.91 3.37
C LEU A 336 -11.39 -24.44 1.95
N TYR A 337 -11.10 -25.72 1.70
CA TYR A 337 -11.19 -26.27 0.36
C TYR A 337 -12.61 -26.40 -0.16
N GLN A 338 -13.59 -26.55 0.72
CA GLN A 338 -15.00 -26.63 0.33
C GLN A 338 -15.59 -25.27 -0.10
N VAL A 339 -15.07 -24.17 0.44
CA VAL A 339 -15.57 -22.81 0.15
C VAL A 339 -14.92 -22.20 -1.09
N ILE A 340 -13.63 -22.42 -1.29
CA ILE A 340 -12.88 -21.84 -2.44
C ILE A 340 -13.28 -22.48 -3.76
N ARG A 341 -13.79 -23.71 -3.79
CA ARG A 341 -14.28 -24.35 -5.03
C ARG A 341 -15.62 -23.81 -5.52
N VAL A 342 -16.36 -23.11 -4.69
CA VAL A 342 -17.65 -22.49 -5.04
C VAL A 342 -17.46 -21.06 -5.54
N ILE A 343 -16.28 -20.49 -5.32
CA ILE A 343 -15.85 -19.15 -5.73
C ILE A 343 -14.84 -19.24 -6.88
#